data_31d01d1d571da85b188f4e371f2de39c
#
_entry.id   31d01d1d571da85b188f4e371f2de39c
#
_cell.length_a   1.000
_cell.length_b   1.000
_cell.length_c   1.000
_cell.angle_alpha   90.00
_cell.angle_beta   90.00
_cell.angle_gamma   90.00
#
_symmetry.space_group_name_H-M   'P 1'
#
loop_
_entity.id
_entity.type
_entity.pdbx_description
1 polymer ?
#
loop_
_entity_poly.entity_id
_entity_poly.type
_entity_poly.pdbx_seq_one_letter_code
_entity_poly.pdbx_strand_id
1 'polypeptide(L)'
;MRHAIFIFVLLLAAARAPQVFGGSAPPQSAHVVDRIVAHIEDDIILQTQVRELGAFQQLIEGHTDSDDKLLDELIQQWVVETEASASHFPQPAQSELDRELTRLRESFANPEKYASRLNELGLSAGQVRQLLSRQIYVERYIDYKFRPSVQIEPANIDSYYKNELLPELAKKNQPVPDRAAVEEQIRELLTQRAISDLTLKWLDDTKSRLKIEIAGGKP
;
A
#
# COMPACT_ATOMS: atom_id res chain seq x y z
N MET A 1 -9.74 -76.20 -43.19
CA MET A 1 -10.16 -77.24 -42.22
C MET A 1 -10.86 -76.50 -41.09
N ARG A 2 -12.17 -76.39 -41.19
CA ARG A 2 -13.22 -77.28 -40.57
C ARG A 2 -13.00 -77.37 -39.04
N HIS A 3 -13.85 -76.79 -38.24
CA HIS A 3 -15.01 -77.24 -37.42
C HIS A 3 -15.42 -76.04 -36.55
N ALA A 4 -16.60 -75.46 -36.62
CA ALA A 4 -17.95 -75.94 -36.27
C ALA A 4 -18.21 -75.90 -34.72
N ILE A 5 -19.14 -74.99 -34.34
CA ILE A 5 -20.33 -75.16 -33.50
C ILE A 5 -20.06 -75.28 -31.97
N PHE A 6 -20.62 -74.36 -31.16
CA PHE A 6 -21.86 -74.61 -30.39
C PHE A 6 -22.39 -73.33 -29.72
N ILE A 7 -23.67 -73.13 -29.96
CA ILE A 7 -24.54 -72.10 -29.36
C ILE A 7 -24.82 -72.47 -27.90
N PHE A 8 -24.72 -71.52 -26.96
CA PHE A 8 -25.43 -71.59 -25.72
C PHE A 8 -25.99 -70.23 -25.37
N VAL A 9 -27.33 -70.10 -25.56
CA VAL A 9 -28.12 -68.97 -25.12
C VAL A 9 -28.41 -69.17 -23.64
N LEU A 10 -27.86 -68.25 -22.81
CA LEU A 10 -28.34 -68.12 -21.43
C LEU A 10 -28.90 -66.71 -21.22
N LEU A 11 -30.23 -66.68 -21.15
CA LEU A 11 -31.01 -65.49 -20.78
C LEU A 11 -30.77 -65.23 -19.28
N LEU A 12 -30.03 -64.20 -18.93
CA LEU A 12 -29.93 -63.71 -17.55
C LEU A 12 -30.60 -62.32 -17.50
N ALA A 13 -31.75 -62.26 -16.88
CA ALA A 13 -32.47 -61.03 -16.59
C ALA A 13 -31.67 -60.23 -15.53
N ALA A 14 -30.96 -59.18 -15.95
CA ALA A 14 -30.33 -58.25 -15.05
C ALA A 14 -31.28 -57.13 -14.67
N ALA A 15 -31.72 -57.17 -13.44
CA ALA A 15 -32.47 -56.08 -12.82
C ALA A 15 -31.64 -54.80 -12.84
N ARG A 16 -32.13 -53.78 -13.56
CA ARG A 16 -31.56 -52.42 -13.52
C ARG A 16 -31.95 -51.75 -12.20
N ALA A 17 -31.00 -51.65 -11.29
CA ALA A 17 -31.11 -50.75 -10.15
C ALA A 17 -31.02 -49.27 -10.65
N PRO A 18 -31.86 -48.35 -10.17
CA PRO A 18 -31.73 -46.95 -10.50
C PRO A 18 -30.44 -46.41 -9.89
N GLN A 19 -29.50 -45.99 -10.74
CA GLN A 19 -28.36 -45.21 -10.29
C GLN A 19 -28.84 -43.83 -9.87
N VAL A 20 -28.88 -43.58 -8.56
CA VAL A 20 -29.05 -42.24 -8.01
C VAL A 20 -27.75 -41.48 -8.32
N PHE A 21 -27.79 -40.63 -9.33
CA PHE A 21 -26.75 -39.61 -9.54
C PHE A 21 -26.83 -38.68 -8.35
N GLY A 22 -26.01 -38.94 -7.35
CA GLY A 22 -25.65 -37.97 -6.33
C GLY A 22 -24.90 -36.83 -7.01
N GLY A 23 -25.63 -35.78 -7.42
CA GLY A 23 -25.06 -34.56 -7.90
C GLY A 23 -24.23 -33.94 -6.74
N SER A 24 -22.91 -34.12 -6.77
CA SER A 24 -22.05 -33.30 -5.97
C SER A 24 -22.25 -31.86 -6.42
N ALA A 25 -22.95 -31.09 -5.59
CA ALA A 25 -23.00 -29.63 -5.79
C ALA A 25 -21.55 -29.12 -5.93
N PRO A 26 -21.24 -28.28 -6.93
CA PRO A 26 -19.92 -27.69 -7.01
C PRO A 26 -19.62 -27.04 -5.66
N PRO A 27 -18.36 -27.09 -5.18
CA PRO A 27 -18.01 -26.41 -3.95
C PRO A 27 -18.40 -24.93 -4.14
N GLN A 28 -19.36 -24.48 -3.34
CA GLN A 28 -19.67 -23.06 -3.27
C GLN A 28 -18.35 -22.38 -2.87
N SER A 29 -17.79 -21.60 -3.79
CA SER A 29 -16.65 -20.73 -3.48
C SER A 29 -17.07 -19.96 -2.23
N ALA A 30 -16.40 -20.21 -1.13
CA ALA A 30 -16.61 -19.45 0.09
C ALA A 30 -16.41 -17.99 -0.33
N HIS A 31 -17.50 -17.21 -0.42
CA HIS A 31 -17.40 -15.77 -0.55
C HIS A 31 -16.68 -15.32 0.72
N VAL A 32 -15.41 -15.02 0.60
CA VAL A 32 -14.68 -14.35 1.67
C VAL A 32 -15.37 -13.00 1.80
N VAL A 33 -16.25 -12.88 2.77
CA VAL A 33 -16.87 -11.61 3.11
C VAL A 33 -15.77 -10.80 3.79
N ASP A 34 -15.30 -9.74 3.12
CA ASP A 34 -14.29 -8.88 3.68
C ASP A 34 -14.86 -8.12 4.90
N ARG A 35 -14.03 -7.92 5.90
CA ARG A 35 -14.47 -7.27 7.14
C ARG A 35 -14.30 -5.77 7.04
N ILE A 36 -15.37 -5.02 7.31
CA ILE A 36 -15.28 -3.57 7.50
C ILE A 36 -14.54 -3.31 8.81
N VAL A 37 -13.48 -2.52 8.76
CA VAL A 37 -12.64 -2.14 9.92
C VAL A 37 -12.85 -0.68 10.34
N ALA A 38 -13.30 0.17 9.43
CA ALA A 38 -13.73 1.53 9.76
C ALA A 38 -14.81 2.03 8.80
N HIS A 39 -15.62 2.96 9.30
CA HIS A 39 -16.47 3.84 8.49
C HIS A 39 -15.90 5.26 8.59
N ILE A 40 -15.84 5.98 7.47
CA ILE A 40 -15.44 7.38 7.38
C ILE A 40 -16.50 8.09 6.55
N GLU A 41 -17.33 8.94 7.19
CA GLU A 41 -18.51 9.51 6.56
C GLU A 41 -19.35 8.41 5.90
N ASP A 42 -19.55 8.45 4.58
CA ASP A 42 -20.31 7.47 3.81
C ASP A 42 -19.43 6.34 3.23
N ASP A 43 -18.11 6.37 3.45
CA ASP A 43 -17.15 5.39 2.94
C ASP A 43 -16.76 4.35 3.99
N ILE A 44 -16.16 3.24 3.53
CA ILE A 44 -15.69 2.15 4.38
C ILE A 44 -14.23 1.80 4.10
N ILE A 45 -13.52 1.37 5.14
CA ILE A 45 -12.22 0.72 5.01
C ILE A 45 -12.37 -0.76 5.34
N LEU A 46 -11.77 -1.60 4.49
CA LEU A 46 -11.82 -3.04 4.60
C LEU A 46 -10.51 -3.62 5.17
N GLN A 47 -10.60 -4.78 5.83
CA GLN A 47 -9.44 -5.48 6.37
C GLN A 47 -8.43 -5.87 5.27
N THR A 48 -8.90 -6.17 4.07
CA THR A 48 -8.02 -6.41 2.91
C THR A 48 -7.16 -5.20 2.58
N GLN A 49 -7.69 -3.99 2.65
CA GLN A 49 -6.91 -2.76 2.39
C GLN A 49 -5.78 -2.58 3.42
N VAL A 50 -6.07 -2.87 4.70
CA VAL A 50 -5.05 -2.83 5.77
C VAL A 50 -3.93 -3.82 5.48
N ARG A 51 -4.26 -5.08 5.11
CA ARG A 51 -3.26 -6.10 4.75
C ARG A 51 -2.47 -5.74 3.51
N GLU A 52 -3.13 -5.21 2.48
CA GLU A 52 -2.48 -4.79 1.23
C GLU A 52 -1.49 -3.65 1.49
N LEU A 53 -1.86 -2.65 2.31
CA LEU A 53 -0.95 -1.58 2.69
C LEU A 53 0.24 -2.12 3.48
N GLY A 54 0.02 -3.00 4.47
CA GLY A 54 1.11 -3.63 5.24
C GLY A 54 2.03 -4.48 4.37
N ALA A 55 1.49 -5.24 3.41
CA ALA A 55 2.27 -6.00 2.44
C ALA A 55 3.09 -5.06 1.52
N PHE A 56 2.52 -3.93 1.14
CA PHE A 56 3.22 -2.93 0.34
C PHE A 56 4.34 -2.25 1.12
N GLN A 57 4.13 -1.84 2.38
CA GLN A 57 5.22 -1.36 3.24
C GLN A 57 6.34 -2.40 3.37
N GLN A 58 5.98 -3.68 3.59
CA GLN A 58 6.94 -4.77 3.66
C GLN A 58 7.71 -4.97 2.35
N LEU A 59 7.11 -4.62 1.20
CA LEU A 59 7.77 -4.68 -0.10
C LEU A 59 8.80 -3.56 -0.27
N ILE A 60 8.45 -2.32 0.10
CA ILE A 60 9.28 -1.12 -0.17
C ILE A 60 10.26 -0.79 0.96
N GLU A 61 9.90 -1.07 2.21
CA GLU A 61 10.66 -0.68 3.41
C GLU A 61 11.30 -1.88 4.13
N GLY A 62 10.86 -3.11 3.81
CA GLY A 62 11.34 -4.32 4.45
C GLY A 62 10.72 -4.58 5.83
N HIS A 63 9.80 -3.74 6.29
CA HIS A 63 9.02 -3.90 7.52
C HIS A 63 7.57 -3.48 7.29
N THR A 64 6.69 -3.79 8.23
CA THR A 64 5.30 -3.34 8.25
C THR A 64 4.93 -2.83 9.64
N ASP A 65 4.06 -1.85 9.69
CA ASP A 65 3.46 -1.36 10.92
C ASP A 65 2.36 -2.30 11.45
N SER A 66 1.87 -2.01 12.67
CA SER A 66 0.70 -2.71 13.22
C SER A 66 -0.59 -2.34 12.46
N ASP A 67 -1.58 -3.24 12.50
CA ASP A 67 -2.89 -3.02 11.85
C ASP A 67 -3.53 -1.69 12.25
N ASP A 68 -3.39 -1.26 13.51
CA ASP A 68 -3.95 0.03 13.98
C ASP A 68 -3.27 1.23 13.32
N LYS A 69 -1.96 1.19 13.14
CA LYS A 69 -1.21 2.25 12.45
C LYS A 69 -1.51 2.27 10.95
N LEU A 70 -1.59 1.08 10.34
CA LEU A 70 -1.97 0.95 8.93
C LEU A 70 -3.39 1.47 8.69
N LEU A 71 -4.31 1.21 9.62
CA LEU A 71 -5.66 1.75 9.55
C LEU A 71 -5.67 3.28 9.67
N ASP A 72 -4.90 3.85 10.62
CA ASP A 72 -4.78 5.32 10.74
C ASP A 72 -4.16 5.93 9.47
N GLU A 73 -3.18 5.28 8.87
CA GLU A 73 -2.59 5.69 7.58
C GLU A 73 -3.64 5.67 6.44
N LEU A 74 -4.46 4.63 6.34
CA LEU A 74 -5.55 4.56 5.35
C LEU A 74 -6.58 5.68 5.57
N ILE A 75 -6.89 6.01 6.83
CA ILE A 75 -7.76 7.14 7.18
C ILE A 75 -7.13 8.47 6.73
N GLN A 76 -5.84 8.65 6.98
CA GLN A 76 -5.11 9.84 6.53
C GLN A 76 -5.07 9.94 5.00
N GLN A 77 -4.78 8.84 4.30
CA GLN A 77 -4.81 8.78 2.85
C GLN A 77 -6.20 9.16 2.31
N TRP A 78 -7.27 8.62 2.91
CA TRP A 78 -8.64 8.98 2.53
C TRP A 78 -8.90 10.49 2.66
N VAL A 79 -8.47 11.11 3.76
CA VAL A 79 -8.61 12.57 3.98
C VAL A 79 -7.90 13.35 2.87
N VAL A 80 -6.65 12.98 2.57
CA VAL A 80 -5.84 13.65 1.55
C VAL A 80 -6.46 13.48 0.16
N GLU A 81 -6.87 12.26 -0.20
CA GLU A 81 -7.47 11.95 -1.50
C GLU A 81 -8.81 12.68 -1.71
N THR A 82 -9.63 12.76 -0.67
CA THR A 82 -10.92 13.48 -0.71
C THR A 82 -10.70 14.97 -0.97
N GLU A 83 -9.78 15.59 -0.25
CA GLU A 83 -9.45 17.01 -0.41
C GLU A 83 -8.79 17.29 -1.76
N ALA A 84 -7.87 16.43 -2.21
CA ALA A 84 -7.23 16.53 -3.51
C ALA A 84 -8.25 16.42 -4.65
N SER A 85 -9.18 15.47 -4.53
CA SER A 85 -10.27 15.29 -5.49
C SER A 85 -11.20 16.49 -5.54
N ALA A 86 -11.60 17.02 -4.38
CA ALA A 86 -12.44 18.23 -4.29
C ALA A 86 -11.78 19.45 -4.94
N SER A 87 -10.45 19.57 -4.85
CA SER A 87 -9.67 20.62 -5.50
C SER A 87 -9.32 20.35 -6.97
N HIS A 88 -9.78 19.24 -7.54
CA HIS A 88 -9.46 18.79 -8.91
C HIS A 88 -7.95 18.63 -9.14
N PHE A 89 -7.21 18.22 -8.12
CA PHE A 89 -5.77 17.99 -8.23
C PHE A 89 -5.47 16.85 -9.22
N PRO A 90 -4.50 17.05 -10.14
CA PRO A 90 -4.28 16.07 -11.22
C PRO A 90 -3.66 14.78 -10.71
N GLN A 91 -4.15 13.65 -11.24
CA GLN A 91 -3.57 12.34 -11.01
C GLN A 91 -2.11 12.27 -11.50
N PRO A 92 -1.27 11.39 -10.92
CA PRO A 92 0.09 11.17 -11.39
C PRO A 92 0.13 10.80 -12.88
N ALA A 93 1.08 11.36 -13.61
CA ALA A 93 1.28 10.99 -15.01
C ALA A 93 1.73 9.52 -15.12
N GLN A 94 1.27 8.81 -16.16
CA GLN A 94 1.67 7.42 -16.37
C GLN A 94 3.19 7.25 -16.44
N SER A 95 3.88 8.20 -17.09
CA SER A 95 5.36 8.19 -17.18
C SER A 95 6.05 8.35 -15.83
N GLU A 96 5.44 9.06 -14.88
CA GLU A 96 5.94 9.20 -13.51
C GLU A 96 5.80 7.87 -12.76
N LEU A 97 4.60 7.29 -12.79
CA LEU A 97 4.33 5.99 -12.18
C LEU A 97 5.21 4.88 -12.77
N ASP A 98 5.42 4.87 -14.08
CA ASP A 98 6.26 3.86 -14.74
C ASP A 98 7.73 3.99 -14.31
N ARG A 99 8.24 5.20 -14.09
CA ARG A 99 9.59 5.42 -13.56
C ARG A 99 9.74 4.89 -12.13
N GLU A 100 8.77 5.17 -11.25
CA GLU A 100 8.82 4.69 -9.87
C GLU A 100 8.67 3.16 -9.79
N LEU A 101 7.81 2.56 -10.62
CA LEU A 101 7.73 1.10 -10.76
C LEU A 101 9.04 0.49 -11.26
N THR A 102 9.73 1.16 -12.16
CA THR A 102 11.03 0.72 -12.66
C THR A 102 12.07 0.78 -11.54
N ARG A 103 12.16 1.91 -10.81
CA ARG A 103 13.05 2.05 -9.65
C ARG A 103 12.80 0.98 -8.59
N LEU A 104 11.53 0.73 -8.27
CA LEU A 104 11.16 -0.32 -7.32
C LEU A 104 11.65 -1.70 -7.78
N ARG A 105 11.47 -2.05 -9.06
CA ARG A 105 11.95 -3.32 -9.61
C ARG A 105 13.47 -3.42 -9.60
N GLU A 106 14.16 -2.35 -9.95
CA GLU A 106 15.62 -2.25 -9.97
C GLU A 106 16.27 -2.28 -8.58
N SER A 107 15.50 -2.00 -7.50
CA SER A 107 15.98 -2.17 -6.12
C SER A 107 16.16 -3.64 -5.73
N PHE A 108 15.62 -4.59 -6.52
CA PHE A 108 15.81 -6.01 -6.32
C PHE A 108 16.97 -6.52 -7.17
N ALA A 109 17.65 -7.58 -6.68
CA ALA A 109 18.84 -8.13 -7.34
C ALA A 109 18.58 -8.59 -8.79
N ASN A 110 17.35 -9.05 -9.07
CA ASN A 110 16.89 -9.44 -10.40
C ASN A 110 15.35 -9.51 -10.44
N PRO A 111 14.73 -9.60 -11.64
CA PRO A 111 13.27 -9.68 -11.80
C PRO A 111 12.62 -10.88 -11.09
N GLU A 112 13.32 -12.01 -10.99
CA GLU A 112 12.82 -13.22 -10.33
C GLU A 112 12.68 -13.00 -8.82
N LYS A 113 13.62 -12.28 -8.20
CA LYS A 113 13.54 -11.91 -6.78
C LYS A 113 12.37 -10.97 -6.50
N TYR A 114 12.12 -10.01 -7.38
CA TYR A 114 10.94 -9.15 -7.28
C TYR A 114 9.65 -9.97 -7.39
N ALA A 115 9.53 -10.84 -8.41
CA ALA A 115 8.35 -11.68 -8.58
C ALA A 115 8.12 -12.64 -7.41
N SER A 116 9.20 -13.26 -6.88
CA SER A 116 9.13 -14.11 -5.68
C SER A 116 8.62 -13.32 -4.48
N ARG A 117 9.14 -12.10 -4.30
CA ARG A 117 8.73 -11.24 -3.17
C ARG A 117 7.27 -10.84 -3.26
N LEU A 118 6.75 -10.51 -4.45
CA LEU A 118 5.33 -10.25 -4.64
C LEU A 118 4.47 -11.46 -4.24
N ASN A 119 4.84 -12.65 -4.70
CA ASN A 119 4.12 -13.89 -4.35
C ASN A 119 4.15 -14.18 -2.84
N GLU A 120 5.29 -14.00 -2.18
CA GLU A 120 5.41 -14.15 -0.71
C GLU A 120 4.48 -13.21 0.06
N LEU A 121 4.32 -11.99 -0.43
CA LEU A 121 3.48 -10.96 0.18
C LEU A 121 2.01 -11.02 -0.28
N GLY A 122 1.68 -11.90 -1.22
CA GLY A 122 0.32 -12.01 -1.78
C GLY A 122 -0.10 -10.79 -2.60
N LEU A 123 0.86 -10.04 -3.15
CA LEU A 123 0.61 -8.87 -3.99
C LEU A 123 0.69 -9.19 -5.47
N SER A 124 -0.25 -8.70 -6.24
CA SER A 124 -0.16 -8.67 -7.70
C SER A 124 0.56 -7.39 -8.17
N ALA A 125 1.13 -7.43 -9.36
CA ALA A 125 1.73 -6.25 -9.99
C ALA A 125 0.71 -5.09 -10.18
N GLY A 126 -0.57 -5.41 -10.39
CA GLY A 126 -1.65 -4.43 -10.47
C GLY A 126 -1.89 -3.71 -9.15
N GLN A 127 -1.93 -4.45 -8.03
CA GLN A 127 -2.07 -3.87 -6.69
C GLN A 127 -0.87 -2.98 -6.34
N VAL A 128 0.36 -3.43 -6.60
CA VAL A 128 1.55 -2.58 -6.40
C VAL A 128 1.46 -1.29 -7.21
N ARG A 129 1.01 -1.36 -8.47
CA ARG A 129 0.82 -0.17 -9.31
C ARG A 129 -0.21 0.79 -8.72
N GLN A 130 -1.33 0.29 -8.20
CA GLN A 130 -2.37 1.11 -7.58
C GLN A 130 -1.89 1.77 -6.29
N LEU A 131 -1.25 1.00 -5.40
CA LEU A 131 -0.73 1.50 -4.13
C LEU A 131 0.36 2.56 -4.35
N LEU A 132 1.29 2.31 -5.27
CA LEU A 132 2.32 3.28 -5.63
C LEU A 132 1.71 4.56 -6.26
N SER A 133 0.71 4.42 -7.13
CA SER A 133 0.00 5.57 -7.72
C SER A 133 -0.68 6.42 -6.64
N ARG A 134 -1.31 5.78 -5.65
CA ARG A 134 -1.93 6.44 -4.51
C ARG A 134 -0.89 7.18 -3.67
N GLN A 135 0.22 6.53 -3.32
CA GLN A 135 1.31 7.13 -2.57
C GLN A 135 1.83 8.40 -3.27
N ILE A 136 2.16 8.31 -4.57
CA ILE A 136 2.63 9.46 -5.35
C ILE A 136 1.57 10.59 -5.36
N TYR A 137 0.29 10.25 -5.50
CA TYR A 137 -0.79 11.23 -5.52
C TYR A 137 -0.90 11.99 -4.20
N VAL A 138 -0.88 11.26 -3.09
CA VAL A 138 -0.93 11.81 -1.73
C VAL A 138 0.28 12.71 -1.45
N GLU A 139 1.50 12.22 -1.73
CA GLU A 139 2.75 12.98 -1.52
C GLU A 139 2.76 14.29 -2.34
N ARG A 140 2.38 14.22 -3.61
CA ARG A 140 2.32 15.39 -4.49
C ARG A 140 1.28 16.42 -4.03
N TYR A 141 0.11 15.95 -3.55
CA TYR A 141 -0.91 16.87 -3.05
C TYR A 141 -0.46 17.56 -1.76
N ILE A 142 0.14 16.85 -0.84
CA ILE A 142 0.70 17.41 0.40
C ILE A 142 1.75 18.48 0.08
N ASP A 143 2.68 18.16 -0.82
CA ASP A 143 3.70 19.11 -1.26
C ASP A 143 3.09 20.36 -1.91
N TYR A 144 2.15 20.18 -2.83
CA TYR A 144 1.41 21.27 -3.49
C TYR A 144 0.68 22.16 -2.48
N LYS A 145 0.04 21.55 -1.48
CA LYS A 145 -0.77 22.26 -0.48
C LYS A 145 0.08 23.09 0.48
N PHE A 146 1.19 22.56 0.95
CA PHE A 146 1.93 23.14 2.07
C PHE A 146 3.25 23.80 1.69
N ARG A 147 3.97 23.35 0.66
CA ARG A 147 5.27 23.92 0.26
C ARG A 147 5.23 25.44 0.05
N PRO A 148 4.18 26.05 -0.57
CA PRO A 148 4.12 27.51 -0.75
C PRO A 148 4.07 28.31 0.55
N SER A 149 3.65 27.71 1.66
CA SER A 149 3.55 28.37 2.97
C SER A 149 4.81 28.22 3.83
N VAL A 150 5.78 27.38 3.40
CA VAL A 150 7.01 27.13 4.15
C VAL A 150 8.11 28.12 3.73
N GLN A 151 8.67 28.81 4.71
CA GLN A 151 9.83 29.68 4.52
C GLN A 151 10.94 29.25 5.49
N ILE A 152 12.11 28.94 4.96
CA ILE A 152 13.29 28.56 5.76
C ILE A 152 14.27 29.70 5.74
N GLU A 153 14.39 30.37 6.88
CA GLU A 153 15.32 31.46 7.08
C GLU A 153 16.78 30.96 7.18
N PRO A 154 17.79 31.76 6.74
CA PRO A 154 19.20 31.39 6.88
C PRO A 154 19.60 30.99 8.30
N ALA A 155 19.00 31.62 9.31
CA ALA A 155 19.25 31.31 10.71
C ALA A 155 18.81 29.87 11.08
N ASN A 156 17.75 29.32 10.46
CA ASN A 156 17.33 27.94 10.67
C ASN A 156 18.37 26.97 10.11
N ILE A 157 18.92 27.28 8.93
CA ILE A 157 19.97 26.49 8.29
C ILE A 157 21.22 26.46 9.15
N ASP A 158 21.65 27.62 9.66
CA ASP A 158 22.81 27.76 10.55
C ASP A 158 22.61 26.96 11.85
N SER A 159 21.41 27.06 12.42
CA SER A 159 21.05 26.32 13.63
C SER A 159 21.12 24.81 13.41
N TYR A 160 20.50 24.32 12.33
CA TYR A 160 20.54 22.90 11.98
C TYR A 160 21.97 22.42 11.76
N TYR A 161 22.74 23.13 10.95
CA TYR A 161 24.13 22.78 10.66
C TYR A 161 24.97 22.64 11.93
N LYS A 162 24.89 23.62 12.85
CA LYS A 162 25.68 23.64 14.09
C LYS A 162 25.20 22.66 15.15
N ASN A 163 23.87 22.55 15.32
CA ASN A 163 23.30 21.87 16.47
C ASN A 163 22.85 20.45 16.17
N GLU A 164 22.61 20.09 14.91
CA GLU A 164 22.19 18.75 14.51
C GLU A 164 23.25 18.06 13.64
N LEU A 165 23.63 18.66 12.49
CA LEU A 165 24.49 18.00 11.52
C LEU A 165 25.92 17.77 12.05
N LEU A 166 26.59 18.80 12.61
CA LEU A 166 27.95 18.65 13.11
C LEU A 166 28.08 17.63 14.24
N PRO A 167 27.21 17.60 15.27
CA PRO A 167 27.25 16.58 16.30
C PRO A 167 27.02 15.16 15.76
N GLU A 168 26.12 14.97 14.78
CA GLU A 168 25.88 13.66 14.17
C GLU A 168 27.08 13.16 13.36
N LEU A 169 27.74 14.05 12.58
CA LEU A 169 28.94 13.70 11.85
C LEU A 169 30.11 13.35 12.79
N ALA A 170 30.24 14.09 13.89
CA ALA A 170 31.26 13.83 14.91
C ALA A 170 31.06 12.44 15.56
N LYS A 171 29.83 12.07 15.92
CA LYS A 171 29.54 10.74 16.46
C LYS A 171 29.90 9.61 15.48
N LYS A 172 29.76 9.85 14.16
CA LYS A 172 30.03 8.87 13.10
C LYS A 172 31.47 8.92 12.58
N ASN A 173 32.33 9.80 13.14
CA ASN A 173 33.67 10.08 12.66
C ASN A 173 33.71 10.41 11.15
N GLN A 174 32.72 11.16 10.66
CA GLN A 174 32.62 11.57 9.26
C GLN A 174 33.21 12.97 9.06
N PRO A 175 33.75 13.26 7.86
CA PRO A 175 34.30 14.58 7.55
C PRO A 175 33.22 15.65 7.60
N VAL A 176 33.56 16.83 8.10
CA VAL A 176 32.67 17.98 8.18
C VAL A 176 32.63 18.66 6.79
N PRO A 177 31.48 18.69 6.10
CA PRO A 177 31.33 19.40 4.85
C PRO A 177 31.33 20.93 5.09
N ASP A 178 31.74 21.69 4.09
CA ASP A 178 31.51 23.14 4.12
C ASP A 178 30.00 23.44 4.20
N ARG A 179 29.64 24.39 5.05
CA ARG A 179 28.24 24.79 5.23
C ARG A 179 27.60 25.21 3.91
N ALA A 180 28.31 25.96 3.06
CA ALA A 180 27.80 26.40 1.77
C ALA A 180 27.49 25.21 0.82
N ALA A 181 28.28 24.14 0.92
CA ALA A 181 28.10 22.94 0.09
C ALA A 181 26.88 22.14 0.46
N VAL A 182 26.36 22.28 1.68
CA VAL A 182 25.17 21.53 2.19
C VAL A 182 23.96 22.41 2.45
N GLU A 183 24.05 23.71 2.17
CA GLU A 183 23.00 24.69 2.47
C GLU A 183 21.67 24.30 1.86
N GLU A 184 21.65 23.97 0.55
CA GLU A 184 20.41 23.63 -0.16
C GLU A 184 19.82 22.30 0.33
N GLN A 185 20.67 21.33 0.66
CA GLN A 185 20.24 20.05 1.22
C GLN A 185 19.58 20.25 2.60
N ILE A 186 20.16 21.11 3.44
CA ILE A 186 19.59 21.45 4.75
C ILE A 186 18.26 22.21 4.56
N ARG A 187 18.21 23.16 3.63
CA ARG A 187 16.99 23.90 3.30
C ARG A 187 15.88 22.97 2.93
N GLU A 188 16.10 22.04 1.98
CA GLU A 188 15.09 21.08 1.55
C GLU A 188 14.68 20.15 2.70
N LEU A 189 15.63 19.66 3.51
CA LEU A 189 15.31 18.85 4.70
C LEU A 189 14.39 19.60 5.68
N LEU A 190 14.70 20.85 5.97
CA LEU A 190 13.89 21.68 6.88
C LEU A 190 12.53 22.00 6.26
N THR A 191 12.47 22.21 4.94
CA THR A 191 11.21 22.37 4.21
C THR A 191 10.33 21.13 4.35
N GLN A 192 10.89 19.93 4.15
CA GLN A 192 10.14 18.67 4.30
C GLN A 192 9.67 18.46 5.75
N ARG A 193 10.49 18.78 6.75
CA ARG A 193 10.06 18.74 8.17
C ARG A 193 8.89 19.68 8.41
N ALA A 194 8.95 20.92 7.94
CA ALA A 194 7.89 21.90 8.11
C ALA A 194 6.61 21.47 7.38
N ILE A 195 6.71 20.89 6.17
CA ILE A 195 5.56 20.31 5.45
C ILE A 195 4.95 19.17 6.27
N SER A 196 5.77 18.27 6.83
CA SER A 196 5.30 17.17 7.67
C SER A 196 4.52 17.68 8.89
N ASP A 197 5.05 18.67 9.61
CA ASP A 197 4.41 19.25 10.80
C ASP A 197 3.07 19.91 10.45
N LEU A 198 3.02 20.66 9.33
CA LEU A 198 1.78 21.26 8.82
C LEU A 198 0.76 20.20 8.41
N THR A 199 1.23 19.14 7.78
CA THR A 199 0.37 18.02 7.35
C THR A 199 -0.24 17.31 8.56
N LEU A 200 0.55 16.97 9.56
CA LEU A 200 0.06 16.30 10.77
C LEU A 200 -1.00 17.14 11.49
N LYS A 201 -0.74 18.44 11.66
CA LYS A 201 -1.70 19.35 12.26
C LYS A 201 -2.99 19.45 11.44
N TRP A 202 -2.88 19.60 10.13
CA TRP A 202 -4.04 19.66 9.25
C TRP A 202 -4.87 18.38 9.26
N LEU A 203 -4.20 17.22 9.24
CA LEU A 203 -4.86 15.92 9.31
C LEU A 203 -5.60 15.75 10.63
N ASP A 204 -4.99 16.13 11.74
CA ASP A 204 -5.60 16.06 13.07
C ASP A 204 -6.84 16.97 13.17
N ASP A 205 -6.69 18.21 12.75
CA ASP A 205 -7.79 19.18 12.69
C ASP A 205 -8.93 18.72 11.75
N THR A 206 -8.61 18.02 10.66
CA THR A 206 -9.60 17.52 9.70
C THR A 206 -10.30 16.28 10.23
N LYS A 207 -9.55 15.30 10.73
CA LYS A 207 -10.10 14.07 11.34
C LYS A 207 -11.06 14.39 12.51
N SER A 208 -10.76 15.41 13.29
CA SER A 208 -11.62 15.82 14.42
C SER A 208 -13.03 16.29 14.02
N ARG A 209 -13.24 16.64 12.75
CA ARG A 209 -14.52 17.10 12.18
C ARG A 209 -15.26 16.03 11.40
N LEU A 210 -14.63 14.90 11.17
CA LEU A 210 -15.22 13.79 10.40
C LEU A 210 -15.87 12.78 11.33
N LYS A 211 -16.91 12.14 10.84
CA LYS A 211 -17.50 10.97 11.49
C LYS A 211 -16.66 9.75 11.15
N ILE A 212 -15.82 9.30 12.10
CA ILE A 212 -14.97 8.12 11.96
C ILE A 212 -15.39 7.10 13.02
N GLU A 213 -15.80 5.91 12.59
CA GLU A 213 -16.20 4.79 13.45
C GLU A 213 -15.30 3.59 13.17
N ILE A 214 -14.45 3.20 14.13
CA ILE A 214 -13.56 2.04 14.01
C ILE A 214 -14.26 0.79 14.53
N ALA A 215 -14.38 -0.24 13.72
CA ALA A 215 -15.01 -1.51 14.09
C ALA A 215 -14.17 -2.23 15.16
N GLY A 216 -14.76 -2.43 16.35
CA GLY A 216 -14.09 -3.07 17.50
C GLY A 216 -13.42 -2.10 18.45
N GLY A 217 -13.47 -0.80 18.21
CA GLY A 217 -13.15 0.22 19.19
C GLY A 217 -14.19 0.18 20.34
N LYS A 218 -13.74 0.13 21.59
CA LYS A 218 -14.63 0.37 22.71
C LYS A 218 -15.15 1.81 22.62
N PRO A 219 -16.44 2.02 22.95
CA PRO A 219 -16.99 3.36 23.04
C PRO A 219 -16.27 4.19 24.11
#